data_72c64017767c1fa030f77da52c526c33
#
_entry.id   72c64017767c1fa030f77da52c526c33
#
_cell.length_a   1.000
_cell.length_b   1.000
_cell.length_c   1.000
_cell.angle_alpha   90.00
_cell.angle_beta   90.00
_cell.angle_gamma   90.00
#
_symmetry.space_group_name_H-M   'P 1'
#
loop_
_entity.id
_entity.type
_entity.pdbx_description
1 polymer ?
#
loop_
_entity_poly.entity_id
_entity_poly.type
_entity_poly.pdbx_seq_one_letter_code
_entity_poly.pdbx_strand_id
1 'polypeptide(L)'
;MAVANRVVSVAIGSDTGGSVRLPAAYTGTVGFKPSYGRISRNGLIPYANSLDTVGIIARNTNDVTALYKILDKHDPADPTSLRPESRARIHEARRKRQVDFGHHYLEGEDTKITFVGSRSNKEIPANDSVPKDKYKRYASGYFRRIGVPDEYNIAEMHPVVRQAWLRTLSMLVDKGHTIVPISLPNTKLALAAYYVLAPAEASSNLAKYDGVRYGTPRNPNTADNENGPLYANYRGQHFGEEVQRRIVLGTFTLSAAAKDNYFIQAQKVRRLVQQDFNNVFAFGHPLLPHTRHQNSSSDQTVDLIIVPTAPTPPPKIQDLQGQSPIQSYINDVFTVPASLAGLPAISIPAAIDEDIPATPDRHVGMQVIGQYGDDLSVLNFTRYDIEGTMNFDEARELTWSRKRM
;
A
#
# COMPACT_ATOMS: atom_id res chain seq x y z
N MET A 1 16.04 -5.08 -2.45
CA MET A 1 17.25 -5.89 -2.78
C MET A 1 17.85 -6.57 -1.54
N ALA A 2 18.21 -5.87 -0.44
CA ALA A 2 18.80 -6.52 0.76
C ALA A 2 17.90 -7.63 1.35
N VAL A 3 16.59 -7.39 1.45
CA VAL A 3 15.60 -8.39 1.91
C VAL A 3 15.49 -9.55 0.91
N ALA A 4 15.38 -9.25 -0.39
CA ALA A 4 15.28 -10.26 -1.43
C ALA A 4 16.54 -11.18 -1.46
N ASN A 5 17.72 -10.58 -1.25
CA ASN A 5 18.99 -11.30 -1.21
C ASN A 5 19.33 -11.91 0.16
N ARG A 6 18.38 -11.93 1.11
CA ARG A 6 18.55 -12.51 2.47
C ARG A 6 19.68 -11.87 3.30
N VAL A 7 20.12 -10.66 2.95
CA VAL A 7 21.12 -9.90 3.74
C VAL A 7 20.50 -9.45 5.07
N VAL A 8 19.21 -9.06 5.04
CA VAL A 8 18.40 -8.74 6.22
C VAL A 8 17.05 -9.46 6.13
N SER A 9 16.45 -9.75 7.27
CA SER A 9 15.13 -10.41 7.34
C SER A 9 14.00 -9.44 6.96
N VAL A 10 14.08 -8.20 7.44
CA VAL A 10 13.10 -7.14 7.24
C VAL A 10 13.80 -5.81 6.99
N ALA A 11 13.12 -4.89 6.34
CA ALA A 11 13.56 -3.50 6.16
C ALA A 11 12.39 -2.55 6.38
N ILE A 12 12.70 -1.36 6.89
CA ILE A 12 11.78 -0.23 6.97
C ILE A 12 12.04 0.69 5.78
N GLY A 13 10.97 1.19 5.17
CA GLY A 13 11.03 2.17 4.10
C GLY A 13 9.93 3.22 4.27
N SER A 14 9.92 4.24 3.41
CA SER A 14 8.82 5.19 3.31
C SER A 14 8.04 4.97 2.03
N ASP A 15 6.72 5.07 2.10
CA ASP A 15 5.80 4.94 0.98
C ASP A 15 4.93 6.20 0.90
N THR A 16 5.20 7.04 -0.06
CA THR A 16 4.45 8.27 -0.32
C THR A 16 3.42 8.05 -1.43
N GLY A 17 3.82 7.40 -2.52
CA GLY A 17 2.96 7.07 -3.67
C GLY A 17 2.94 5.59 -4.03
N GLY A 18 3.86 4.79 -3.46
CA GLY A 18 4.07 3.39 -3.79
C GLY A 18 5.47 2.88 -3.49
N SER A 19 6.32 3.72 -2.88
CA SER A 19 7.78 3.49 -2.78
C SER A 19 8.21 2.30 -1.92
N VAL A 20 7.31 1.65 -1.17
CA VAL A 20 7.52 0.35 -0.51
C VAL A 20 6.89 -0.76 -1.34
N ARG A 21 5.66 -0.58 -1.81
CA ARG A 21 4.87 -1.58 -2.53
C ARG A 21 5.42 -1.89 -3.92
N LEU A 22 5.73 -0.85 -4.71
CA LEU A 22 6.25 -1.00 -6.08
C LEU A 22 7.61 -1.73 -6.11
N PRO A 23 8.64 -1.31 -5.34
CA PRO A 23 9.91 -2.05 -5.31
C PRO A 23 9.76 -3.46 -4.72
N ALA A 24 8.82 -3.69 -3.82
CA ALA A 24 8.53 -5.05 -3.35
C ALA A 24 7.98 -5.93 -4.49
N ALA A 25 7.05 -5.43 -5.31
CA ALA A 25 6.56 -6.11 -6.50
C ALA A 25 7.70 -6.49 -7.45
N TYR A 26 8.61 -5.57 -7.70
CA TYR A 26 9.73 -5.76 -8.64
C TYR A 26 10.86 -6.65 -8.11
N THR A 27 10.91 -6.89 -6.81
CA THR A 27 11.96 -7.72 -6.18
C THR A 27 11.44 -9.05 -5.64
N GLY A 28 10.17 -9.37 -5.89
CA GLY A 28 9.56 -10.60 -5.38
C GLY A 28 9.51 -10.66 -3.85
N THR A 29 9.37 -9.51 -3.19
CA THR A 29 9.22 -9.39 -1.74
C THR A 29 7.82 -8.91 -1.37
N VAL A 30 7.50 -8.97 -0.08
CA VAL A 30 6.26 -8.43 0.47
C VAL A 30 6.51 -7.01 0.94
N GLY A 31 5.70 -6.04 0.49
CA GLY A 31 5.80 -4.64 0.88
C GLY A 31 4.48 -4.12 1.44
N PHE A 32 4.48 -3.70 2.68
CA PHE A 32 3.28 -3.23 3.38
C PHE A 32 3.36 -1.74 3.71
N LYS A 33 2.37 -1.00 3.25
CA LYS A 33 2.07 0.37 3.65
C LYS A 33 0.86 0.35 4.59
N PRO A 34 1.00 0.61 5.88
CA PRO A 34 -0.13 0.68 6.80
C PRO A 34 -1.05 1.88 6.50
N SER A 35 -2.16 1.96 7.21
CA SER A 35 -2.99 3.16 7.28
C SER A 35 -2.15 4.35 7.73
N TYR A 36 -2.36 5.51 7.10
CA TYR A 36 -1.63 6.73 7.43
C TYR A 36 -1.74 7.06 8.93
N GLY A 37 -0.59 7.34 9.55
CA GLY A 37 -0.49 7.69 10.97
C GLY A 37 -0.44 6.49 11.95
N ARG A 38 -0.46 5.25 11.46
CA ARG A 38 -0.33 4.06 12.34
C ARG A 38 1.09 3.90 12.88
N ILE A 39 2.10 4.02 12.03
CA ILE A 39 3.51 4.00 12.42
C ILE A 39 4.04 5.42 12.48
N SER A 40 4.82 5.74 13.51
CA SER A 40 5.45 7.05 13.67
C SER A 40 6.39 7.38 12.53
N ARG A 41 6.39 8.65 12.12
CA ARG A 41 7.32 9.24 11.16
C ARG A 41 8.45 10.03 11.82
N ASN A 42 8.54 10.00 13.17
CA ASN A 42 9.62 10.66 13.90
C ASN A 42 10.98 10.10 13.45
N GLY A 43 11.91 10.99 13.08
CA GLY A 43 13.20 10.60 12.50
C GLY A 43 13.18 10.37 10.97
N LEU A 44 12.02 10.31 10.33
CA LEU A 44 11.93 10.27 8.86
C LEU A 44 12.20 11.66 8.29
N ILE A 45 13.01 11.74 7.23
CA ILE A 45 13.15 12.96 6.43
C ILE A 45 11.82 13.19 5.70
N PRO A 46 11.08 14.29 5.98
CA PRO A 46 9.78 14.51 5.39
C PRO A 46 9.91 14.90 3.93
N TYR A 47 9.12 14.21 3.07
CA TYR A 47 8.93 14.58 1.68
C TYR A 47 7.55 15.21 1.48
N ALA A 48 6.47 14.48 1.77
CA ALA A 48 5.10 14.96 1.70
C ALA A 48 4.34 14.57 2.98
N ASN A 49 4.21 15.50 3.91
CA ASN A 49 3.68 15.25 5.26
C ASN A 49 2.33 14.56 5.30
N SER A 50 1.46 14.86 4.34
CA SER A 50 0.11 14.30 4.28
C SER A 50 0.03 12.93 3.59
N LEU A 51 1.15 12.43 3.05
CA LEU A 51 1.24 11.20 2.27
C LEU A 51 2.27 10.21 2.81
N ASP A 52 3.43 10.71 3.29
CA ASP A 52 4.52 9.86 3.76
C ASP A 52 4.04 8.88 4.83
N THR A 53 4.25 7.60 4.57
CA THR A 53 3.87 6.52 5.46
C THR A 53 5.06 5.59 5.64
N VAL A 54 5.44 5.31 6.88
CA VAL A 54 6.47 4.30 7.16
C VAL A 54 5.90 2.94 6.84
N GLY A 55 6.57 2.21 5.97
CA GLY A 55 6.19 0.88 5.52
C GLY A 55 7.26 -0.17 5.82
N ILE A 56 6.91 -1.42 5.61
CA ILE A 56 7.69 -2.60 5.95
C ILE A 56 7.90 -3.45 4.70
N ILE A 57 9.13 -3.90 4.48
CA ILE A 57 9.49 -4.86 3.43
C ILE A 57 10.04 -6.11 4.10
N ALA A 58 9.47 -7.27 3.77
CA ALA A 58 9.95 -8.57 4.24
C ALA A 58 9.82 -9.64 3.14
N ARG A 59 10.27 -10.86 3.41
CA ARG A 59 10.12 -11.97 2.45
C ARG A 59 8.75 -12.62 2.51
N ASN A 60 8.06 -12.50 3.63
CA ASN A 60 6.75 -13.09 3.87
C ASN A 60 5.88 -12.17 4.74
N THR A 61 4.58 -12.42 4.74
CA THR A 61 3.59 -11.62 5.49
C THR A 61 3.71 -11.83 7.01
N ASN A 62 4.24 -12.94 7.48
CA ASN A 62 4.46 -13.19 8.91
C ASN A 62 5.45 -12.19 9.50
N ASP A 63 6.61 -12.02 8.84
CA ASP A 63 7.64 -11.09 9.27
C ASP A 63 7.14 -9.64 9.23
N VAL A 64 6.37 -9.28 8.17
CA VAL A 64 5.69 -7.98 8.08
C VAL A 64 4.76 -7.78 9.28
N THR A 65 3.92 -8.78 9.59
CA THR A 65 2.94 -8.71 10.67
C THR A 65 3.61 -8.58 12.04
N ALA A 66 4.68 -9.34 12.27
CA ALA A 66 5.44 -9.29 13.50
C ALA A 66 6.04 -7.89 13.75
N LEU A 67 6.70 -7.33 12.73
CA LEU A 67 7.29 -6.00 12.85
C LEU A 67 6.20 -4.91 12.95
N TYR A 68 5.11 -5.02 12.19
CA TYR A 68 3.99 -4.08 12.26
C TYR A 68 3.41 -3.99 13.68
N LYS A 69 3.17 -5.13 14.36
CA LYS A 69 2.68 -5.15 15.75
C LYS A 69 3.61 -4.44 16.73
N ILE A 70 4.91 -4.47 16.49
CA ILE A 70 5.91 -3.77 17.32
C ILE A 70 5.87 -2.25 17.08
N LEU A 71 5.71 -1.85 15.81
CA LEU A 71 5.79 -0.45 15.40
C LEU A 71 4.47 0.31 15.51
N ASP A 72 3.31 -0.37 15.53
CA ASP A 72 1.98 0.23 15.60
C ASP A 72 1.68 0.82 16.98
N LYS A 73 2.36 1.91 17.30
CA LYS A 73 2.25 2.63 18.57
C LYS A 73 1.99 4.12 18.33
N HIS A 74 1.36 4.77 19.33
CA HIS A 74 1.32 6.22 19.38
C HIS A 74 2.71 6.77 19.75
N ASP A 75 3.14 7.78 19.00
CA ASP A 75 4.37 8.53 19.30
C ASP A 75 4.02 10.02 19.46
N PRO A 76 4.17 10.60 20.66
CA PRO A 76 3.88 12.01 20.89
C PRO A 76 4.85 12.95 20.15
N ALA A 77 6.02 12.48 19.72
CA ALA A 77 6.98 13.25 18.95
C ALA A 77 6.59 13.40 17.46
N ASP A 78 5.65 12.58 16.97
CA ASP A 78 5.10 12.71 15.63
C ASP A 78 3.67 13.28 15.68
N PRO A 79 3.44 14.54 15.26
CA PRO A 79 2.10 15.14 15.27
C PRO A 79 1.10 14.44 14.37
N THR A 80 1.54 13.60 13.45
CA THR A 80 0.68 12.82 12.55
C THR A 80 0.39 11.40 13.08
N SER A 81 1.09 10.97 14.14
CA SER A 81 0.81 9.69 14.78
C SER A 81 -0.59 9.66 15.37
N LEU A 82 -1.37 8.65 15.02
CA LEU A 82 -2.74 8.48 15.53
C LEU A 82 -2.74 8.47 17.06
N ARG A 83 -3.52 9.39 17.63
CA ARG A 83 -3.70 9.51 19.07
C ARG A 83 -4.39 8.28 19.66
N PRO A 84 -4.20 7.99 20.96
CA PRO A 84 -4.84 6.85 21.63
C PRO A 84 -6.34 6.77 21.42
N GLU A 85 -7.05 7.90 21.43
CA GLU A 85 -8.50 7.96 21.24
C GLU A 85 -8.91 7.53 19.83
N SER A 86 -8.15 7.95 18.80
CA SER A 86 -8.39 7.55 17.42
C SER A 86 -8.12 6.05 17.23
N ARG A 87 -7.07 5.53 17.86
CA ARG A 87 -6.74 4.10 17.85
C ARG A 87 -7.83 3.28 18.54
N ALA A 88 -8.35 3.75 19.67
CA ALA A 88 -9.45 3.12 20.39
C ALA A 88 -10.73 3.10 19.53
N ARG A 89 -11.06 4.19 18.83
CA ARG A 89 -12.21 4.24 17.89
C ARG A 89 -12.07 3.23 16.75
N ILE A 90 -10.88 3.11 16.16
CA ILE A 90 -10.61 2.12 15.12
C ILE A 90 -10.81 0.70 15.67
N HIS A 91 -10.24 0.41 16.85
CA HIS A 91 -10.37 -0.89 17.49
C HIS A 91 -11.84 -1.23 17.80
N GLU A 92 -12.59 -0.29 18.36
CA GLU A 92 -14.02 -0.46 18.67
C GLU A 92 -14.85 -0.71 17.40
N ALA A 93 -14.61 0.06 16.31
CA ALA A 93 -15.30 -0.13 15.04
C ALA A 93 -15.03 -1.51 14.44
N ARG A 94 -13.79 -2.01 14.54
CA ARG A 94 -13.42 -3.35 14.10
C ARG A 94 -14.08 -4.43 14.97
N ARG A 95 -14.08 -4.26 16.28
CA ARG A 95 -14.75 -5.19 17.21
C ARG A 95 -16.23 -5.31 16.93
N LYS A 96 -16.94 -4.19 16.69
CA LYS A 96 -18.36 -4.20 16.31
C LYS A 96 -18.58 -4.98 15.02
N ARG A 97 -17.78 -4.73 13.98
CA ARG A 97 -17.87 -5.50 12.75
C ARG A 97 -17.69 -7.00 12.97
N GLN A 98 -16.77 -7.41 13.82
CA GLN A 98 -16.56 -8.83 14.16
C GLN A 98 -17.79 -9.45 14.81
N VAL A 99 -18.42 -8.74 15.74
CA VAL A 99 -19.64 -9.19 16.41
C VAL A 99 -20.83 -9.27 15.45
N ASP A 100 -21.02 -8.24 14.61
CA ASP A 100 -22.13 -8.17 13.65
C ASP A 100 -22.08 -9.30 12.61
N PHE A 101 -20.87 -9.75 12.24
CA PHE A 101 -20.67 -10.88 11.33
C PHE A 101 -20.44 -12.23 12.01
N GLY A 102 -20.64 -12.33 13.34
CA GLY A 102 -20.47 -13.57 14.10
C GLY A 102 -19.01 -14.01 14.25
N HIS A 103 -18.07 -13.08 14.22
CA HIS A 103 -16.64 -13.35 14.11
C HIS A 103 -15.90 -13.03 15.41
N HIS A 104 -15.38 -14.02 16.09
CA HIS A 104 -14.41 -13.83 17.17
C HIS A 104 -12.98 -14.05 16.65
N TYR A 105 -12.21 -12.97 16.48
CA TYR A 105 -10.76 -13.07 16.41
C TYR A 105 -10.24 -13.23 17.83
N LEU A 106 -9.56 -14.30 18.08
CA LEU A 106 -8.86 -14.51 19.33
C LEU A 106 -7.52 -13.76 19.27
N GLU A 107 -7.40 -12.67 20.03
CA GLU A 107 -6.12 -12.09 20.40
C GLU A 107 -5.60 -12.89 21.60
N GLY A 108 -4.62 -13.75 21.40
CA GLY A 108 -3.97 -14.48 22.50
C GLY A 108 -3.20 -15.69 21.99
N GLU A 109 -2.02 -15.83 22.47
CA GLU A 109 -1.23 -17.08 22.39
C GLU A 109 -2.00 -18.18 23.11
N ASP A 110 -2.08 -19.38 22.53
CA ASP A 110 -2.76 -20.57 23.05
C ASP A 110 -4.30 -20.52 23.14
N THR A 111 -4.99 -20.74 22.03
CA THR A 111 -6.45 -20.66 22.07
C THR A 111 -7.15 -21.89 21.57
N LYS A 112 -8.01 -22.41 22.46
CA LYS A 112 -9.12 -23.29 22.09
C LYS A 112 -10.11 -22.50 21.24
N ILE A 113 -10.34 -22.92 20.02
CA ILE A 113 -11.28 -22.30 19.09
C ILE A 113 -12.70 -22.62 19.57
N THR A 114 -13.43 -21.63 20.07
CA THR A 114 -14.86 -21.77 20.39
C THR A 114 -15.66 -21.12 19.27
N PHE A 115 -16.42 -21.88 18.51
CA PHE A 115 -17.34 -21.37 17.51
C PHE A 115 -18.65 -20.98 18.18
N VAL A 116 -19.05 -19.71 18.07
CA VAL A 116 -20.40 -19.28 18.38
C VAL A 116 -21.14 -19.11 17.06
N GLY A 117 -21.91 -20.11 16.69
CA GLY A 117 -22.76 -20.07 15.49
C GLY A 117 -23.96 -19.14 15.70
N SER A 118 -24.38 -18.46 14.64
CA SER A 118 -25.56 -17.65 14.61
C SER A 118 -26.81 -18.49 14.99
N ARG A 119 -27.52 -18.04 16.02
CA ARG A 119 -28.92 -18.41 16.38
C ARG A 119 -29.28 -19.88 16.67
N SER A 120 -28.36 -20.74 17.04
CA SER A 120 -28.75 -21.94 17.81
C SER A 120 -27.61 -22.33 18.74
N ASN A 121 -27.86 -22.27 20.05
CA ASN A 121 -26.98 -22.82 21.09
C ASN A 121 -26.96 -24.36 20.95
N LYS A 122 -26.22 -24.87 19.97
CA LYS A 122 -25.83 -26.28 19.93
C LYS A 122 -24.32 -26.35 20.01
N GLU A 123 -23.84 -26.76 21.17
CA GLU A 123 -22.47 -27.25 21.30
C GLU A 123 -22.27 -28.41 20.30
N ILE A 124 -21.33 -28.24 19.40
CA ILE A 124 -20.91 -29.33 18.52
C ILE A 124 -19.84 -30.10 19.31
N PRO A 125 -20.10 -31.37 19.66
CA PRO A 125 -19.09 -32.18 20.35
C PRO A 125 -17.85 -32.32 19.44
N ALA A 126 -16.67 -32.19 20.02
CA ALA A 126 -15.41 -32.51 19.36
C ALA A 126 -15.40 -33.99 19.01
N ASN A 127 -15.73 -34.31 17.77
CA ASN A 127 -15.69 -35.67 17.27
C ASN A 127 -14.45 -35.82 16.38
N ASP A 128 -13.56 -36.75 16.78
CA ASP A 128 -12.26 -37.03 16.18
C ASP A 128 -12.28 -37.52 14.71
N SER A 129 -13.43 -37.47 14.06
CA SER A 129 -13.65 -38.03 12.70
C SER A 129 -13.69 -36.96 11.58
N VAL A 130 -13.44 -35.69 11.86
CA VAL A 130 -13.42 -34.64 10.82
C VAL A 130 -12.03 -34.60 10.16
N PRO A 131 -11.93 -34.79 8.83
CA PRO A 131 -10.64 -34.80 8.15
C PRO A 131 -9.88 -33.52 8.40
N LYS A 132 -8.58 -33.61 8.77
CA LYS A 132 -7.69 -32.46 9.07
C LYS A 132 -7.62 -31.44 7.91
N ASP A 133 -7.90 -31.86 6.68
CA ASP A 133 -7.97 -30.99 5.51
C ASP A 133 -9.16 -30.02 5.53
N LYS A 134 -10.26 -30.38 6.21
CA LYS A 134 -11.39 -29.44 6.42
C LYS A 134 -11.03 -28.33 7.41
N TYR A 135 -10.18 -28.59 8.39
CA TYR A 135 -9.73 -27.56 9.35
C TYR A 135 -8.79 -26.53 8.71
N LYS A 136 -7.99 -26.92 7.72
CA LYS A 136 -7.19 -25.96 6.92
C LYS A 136 -8.06 -24.98 6.13
N ARG A 137 -9.25 -25.41 5.65
CA ARG A 137 -10.21 -24.53 4.97
C ARG A 137 -10.90 -23.52 5.90
N TYR A 138 -10.90 -23.78 7.21
CA TYR A 138 -11.53 -22.91 8.21
C TYR A 138 -10.55 -22.03 8.97
N ALA A 139 -9.24 -22.10 8.73
CA ALA A 139 -8.25 -21.31 9.45
C ALA A 139 -8.30 -19.81 9.12
N SER A 140 -8.70 -19.42 7.90
CA SER A 140 -9.03 -18.03 7.54
C SER A 140 -10.48 -17.64 7.89
N GLY A 141 -11.32 -18.64 8.10
CA GLY A 141 -12.66 -18.57 8.71
C GLY A 141 -13.74 -17.82 7.91
N TYR A 142 -13.43 -17.13 6.78
CA TYR A 142 -14.42 -16.23 6.18
C TYR A 142 -14.29 -16.10 4.68
N PHE A 143 -15.42 -16.36 4.00
CA PHE A 143 -15.60 -15.96 2.62
C PHE A 143 -15.67 -14.44 2.56
N ARG A 144 -14.74 -13.82 1.82
CA ARG A 144 -14.65 -12.37 1.60
C ARG A 144 -15.28 -11.99 0.28
N ARG A 145 -15.84 -10.81 0.25
CA ARG A 145 -16.21 -10.12 -0.99
C ARG A 145 -15.03 -9.26 -1.41
N ILE A 146 -14.46 -9.60 -2.56
CA ILE A 146 -13.22 -9.00 -3.05
C ILE A 146 -13.56 -8.11 -4.24
N GLY A 147 -13.28 -6.82 -4.11
CA GLY A 147 -13.51 -5.83 -5.15
C GLY A 147 -12.44 -5.87 -6.24
N VAL A 148 -12.88 -5.77 -7.47
CA VAL A 148 -12.02 -5.60 -8.65
C VAL A 148 -12.48 -4.35 -9.37
N PRO A 149 -11.69 -3.23 -9.31
CA PRO A 149 -12.08 -1.98 -9.95
C PRO A 149 -11.90 -2.05 -11.47
N ASP A 150 -12.94 -1.63 -12.21
CA ASP A 150 -12.90 -1.58 -13.66
C ASP A 150 -11.82 -0.62 -14.18
N GLU A 151 -11.58 0.49 -13.47
CA GLU A 151 -10.62 1.53 -13.84
C GLU A 151 -9.14 1.08 -13.72
N TYR A 152 -8.89 -0.05 -13.07
CA TYR A 152 -7.53 -0.63 -12.99
C TYR A 152 -7.22 -1.58 -14.16
N ASN A 153 -8.22 -1.90 -14.99
CA ASN A 153 -8.02 -2.69 -16.20
C ASN A 153 -7.61 -1.79 -17.38
N ILE A 154 -6.45 -1.18 -17.29
CA ILE A 154 -5.93 -0.24 -18.28
C ILE A 154 -5.32 -0.94 -19.49
N ALA A 155 -5.31 -0.26 -20.64
CA ALA A 155 -4.78 -0.79 -21.90
C ALA A 155 -3.25 -1.03 -21.83
N GLU A 156 -2.54 -0.19 -21.08
CA GLU A 156 -1.09 -0.23 -20.89
C GLU A 156 -0.61 -1.39 -19.99
N MET A 157 -1.54 -2.16 -19.41
CA MET A 157 -1.18 -3.31 -18.58
C MET A 157 -0.54 -4.42 -19.41
N HIS A 158 0.68 -4.81 -19.03
CA HIS A 158 1.42 -5.90 -19.67
C HIS A 158 0.63 -7.22 -19.58
N PRO A 159 0.57 -8.05 -20.64
CA PRO A 159 -0.19 -9.30 -20.66
C PRO A 159 0.14 -10.25 -19.49
N VAL A 160 1.41 -10.37 -19.10
CA VAL A 160 1.84 -11.20 -17.96
C VAL A 160 1.24 -10.72 -16.65
N VAL A 161 1.13 -9.40 -16.43
CA VAL A 161 0.51 -8.82 -15.23
C VAL A 161 -0.98 -9.14 -15.20
N ARG A 162 -1.65 -8.98 -16.35
CA ARG A 162 -3.08 -9.31 -16.50
C ARG A 162 -3.36 -10.78 -16.22
N GLN A 163 -2.53 -11.68 -16.76
CA GLN A 163 -2.63 -13.11 -16.53
C GLN A 163 -2.42 -13.48 -15.05
N ALA A 164 -1.41 -12.92 -14.42
CA ALA A 164 -1.15 -13.11 -12.98
C ALA A 164 -2.32 -12.61 -12.11
N TRP A 165 -2.95 -11.50 -12.50
CA TRP A 165 -4.15 -11.00 -11.81
C TRP A 165 -5.33 -11.95 -11.95
N LEU A 166 -5.66 -12.38 -13.17
CA LEU A 166 -6.74 -13.34 -13.42
C LEU A 166 -6.52 -14.66 -12.66
N ARG A 167 -5.29 -15.17 -12.65
CA ARG A 167 -4.93 -16.38 -11.90
C ARG A 167 -5.13 -16.20 -10.39
N THR A 168 -4.72 -15.06 -9.84
CA THR A 168 -4.95 -14.75 -8.42
C THR A 168 -6.43 -14.69 -8.10
N LEU A 169 -7.26 -14.09 -8.95
CA LEU A 169 -8.70 -14.04 -8.77
C LEU A 169 -9.34 -15.43 -8.85
N SER A 170 -8.95 -16.26 -9.83
CA SER A 170 -9.43 -17.66 -9.94
C SER A 170 -9.11 -18.46 -8.68
N MET A 171 -7.87 -18.39 -8.19
CA MET A 171 -7.45 -19.06 -6.96
C MET A 171 -8.32 -18.64 -5.75
N LEU A 172 -8.70 -17.37 -5.67
CA LEU A 172 -9.55 -16.86 -4.58
C LEU A 172 -10.99 -17.35 -4.70
N VAL A 173 -11.52 -17.46 -5.93
CA VAL A 173 -12.83 -18.09 -6.19
C VAL A 173 -12.81 -19.56 -5.77
N ASP A 174 -11.77 -20.31 -6.11
CA ASP A 174 -11.60 -21.72 -5.74
C ASP A 174 -11.55 -21.91 -4.21
N LYS A 175 -11.12 -20.89 -3.47
CA LYS A 175 -11.17 -20.83 -2.00
C LYS A 175 -12.52 -20.43 -1.43
N GLY A 176 -13.49 -20.11 -2.28
CA GLY A 176 -14.85 -19.74 -1.89
C GLY A 176 -15.06 -18.23 -1.69
N HIS A 177 -14.08 -17.38 -2.02
CA HIS A 177 -14.30 -15.93 -2.01
C HIS A 177 -15.18 -15.50 -3.18
N THR A 178 -15.90 -14.38 -3.01
CA THR A 178 -16.73 -13.79 -4.06
C THR A 178 -16.02 -12.60 -4.69
N ILE A 179 -15.80 -12.64 -5.99
CA ILE A 179 -15.26 -11.51 -6.75
C ILE A 179 -16.40 -10.60 -7.16
N VAL A 180 -16.28 -9.32 -6.85
CA VAL A 180 -17.28 -8.27 -7.10
C VAL A 180 -16.67 -7.17 -7.97
N PRO A 181 -17.18 -6.93 -9.18
CA PRO A 181 -16.78 -5.75 -9.95
C PRO A 181 -17.23 -4.48 -9.21
N ILE A 182 -16.34 -3.51 -9.11
CA ILE A 182 -16.58 -2.21 -8.45
C ILE A 182 -16.08 -1.09 -9.35
N SER A 183 -16.57 0.13 -9.10
CA SER A 183 -16.09 1.32 -9.81
C SER A 183 -15.48 2.34 -8.85
N LEU A 184 -14.31 2.85 -9.22
CA LEU A 184 -13.56 3.90 -8.53
C LEU A 184 -13.26 5.04 -9.52
N PRO A 185 -14.27 5.76 -10.01
CA PRO A 185 -14.19 6.59 -11.21
C PRO A 185 -13.17 7.72 -11.12
N ASN A 186 -12.88 8.23 -9.91
CA ASN A 186 -11.94 9.32 -9.72
C ASN A 186 -10.47 8.85 -9.63
N THR A 187 -10.21 7.54 -9.59
CA THR A 187 -8.83 7.02 -9.51
C THR A 187 -7.99 7.34 -10.74
N LYS A 188 -8.61 7.48 -11.91
CA LYS A 188 -7.95 7.95 -13.13
C LYS A 188 -7.37 9.37 -13.03
N LEU A 189 -7.84 10.19 -12.08
CA LEU A 189 -7.29 11.53 -11.79
C LEU A 189 -6.24 11.49 -10.68
N ALA A 190 -6.09 10.37 -9.98
CA ALA A 190 -5.27 10.24 -8.79
C ALA A 190 -3.80 10.55 -9.05
N LEU A 191 -3.25 10.04 -10.16
CA LEU A 191 -1.85 10.24 -10.52
C LEU A 191 -1.52 11.71 -10.72
N ALA A 192 -2.35 12.44 -11.47
CA ALA A 192 -2.20 13.87 -11.70
C ALA A 192 -2.28 14.67 -10.39
N ALA A 193 -3.27 14.35 -9.54
CA ALA A 193 -3.41 14.99 -8.23
C ALA A 193 -2.20 14.73 -7.32
N TYR A 194 -1.66 13.53 -7.32
CA TYR A 194 -0.47 13.18 -6.57
C TYR A 194 0.74 14.00 -7.00
N TYR A 195 1.00 14.14 -8.31
CA TYR A 195 2.12 14.91 -8.83
C TYR A 195 1.95 16.43 -8.74
N VAL A 196 0.81 16.90 -8.24
CA VAL A 196 0.64 18.27 -7.76
C VAL A 196 0.89 18.35 -6.25
N LEU A 197 0.25 17.48 -5.46
CA LEU A 197 0.28 17.55 -3.99
C LEU A 197 1.65 17.21 -3.41
N ALA A 198 2.26 16.11 -3.85
CA ALA A 198 3.54 15.66 -3.31
C ALA A 198 4.68 16.67 -3.59
N PRO A 199 4.87 17.22 -4.80
CA PRO A 199 5.81 18.29 -5.06
C PRO A 199 5.53 19.58 -4.29
N ALA A 200 4.25 19.96 -4.12
CA ALA A 200 3.85 21.12 -3.35
C ALA A 200 4.34 21.02 -1.89
N GLU A 201 4.10 19.88 -1.25
CA GLU A 201 4.57 19.64 0.12
C GLU A 201 6.09 19.48 0.17
N ALA A 202 6.71 18.82 -0.81
CA ALA A 202 8.15 18.64 -0.90
C ALA A 202 8.89 19.97 -1.02
N SER A 203 8.39 20.93 -1.80
CA SER A 203 8.98 22.24 -1.95
C SER A 203 9.10 22.97 -0.60
N SER A 204 8.09 22.83 0.26
CA SER A 204 8.09 23.37 1.62
C SER A 204 9.00 22.58 2.56
N ASN A 205 8.88 21.24 2.60
CA ASN A 205 9.63 20.39 3.51
C ASN A 205 11.15 20.43 3.26
N LEU A 206 11.57 20.52 2.00
CA LEU A 206 12.97 20.55 1.60
C LEU A 206 13.56 21.97 1.66
N ALA A 207 12.77 23.01 1.94
CA ALA A 207 13.25 24.37 2.07
C ALA A 207 14.28 24.54 3.22
N LYS A 208 14.19 23.70 4.26
CA LYS A 208 15.12 23.74 5.40
C LYS A 208 16.57 23.36 5.07
N TYR A 209 16.81 22.70 3.93
CA TYR A 209 18.16 22.33 3.49
C TYR A 209 18.79 23.48 2.71
N ASP A 210 19.22 24.52 3.43
CA ASP A 210 19.79 25.76 2.92
C ASP A 210 21.30 25.88 3.21
N GLY A 211 21.88 24.91 3.94
CA GLY A 211 23.27 24.92 4.36
C GLY A 211 23.58 25.82 5.57
N VAL A 212 22.54 26.39 6.22
CA VAL A 212 22.70 27.18 7.45
C VAL A 212 22.60 26.33 8.69
N ARG A 213 21.48 25.59 8.85
CA ARG A 213 21.27 24.65 9.96
C ARG A 213 21.25 23.19 9.51
N TYR A 214 20.81 22.95 8.30
CA TYR A 214 20.67 21.60 7.72
C TYR A 214 21.34 21.54 6.35
N GLY A 215 21.88 20.37 6.03
CA GLY A 215 22.60 20.10 4.80
C GLY A 215 24.11 20.20 4.97
N THR A 216 24.84 20.20 3.88
CA THR A 216 26.30 20.39 3.86
C THR A 216 26.63 21.85 4.22
N PRO A 217 27.67 22.13 5.04
CA PRO A 217 28.07 23.51 5.33
C PRO A 217 28.34 24.28 4.04
N ARG A 218 27.89 25.52 4.01
CA ARG A 218 28.10 26.40 2.85
C ARG A 218 29.59 26.69 2.66
N ASN A 219 30.05 26.55 1.42
CA ASN A 219 31.37 27.07 1.06
C ASN A 219 31.28 28.57 0.80
N PRO A 220 32.03 29.41 1.51
CA PRO A 220 32.01 30.86 1.31
C PRO A 220 32.32 31.30 -0.13
N ASN A 221 33.07 30.46 -0.86
CA ASN A 221 33.46 30.75 -2.25
C ASN A 221 32.36 30.43 -3.28
N THR A 222 31.24 29.82 -2.85
CA THR A 222 30.07 29.53 -3.69
C THR A 222 28.86 30.36 -3.30
N ALA A 223 29.11 31.59 -2.84
CA ALA A 223 28.05 32.54 -2.47
C ALA A 223 27.06 32.76 -3.62
N ASP A 224 25.79 32.87 -3.26
CA ASP A 224 24.75 33.28 -4.23
C ASP A 224 25.13 34.69 -4.76
N ASN A 225 24.81 34.93 -6.04
CA ASN A 225 25.01 36.26 -6.61
C ASN A 225 24.28 37.31 -5.76
N GLU A 226 24.89 38.49 -5.55
CA GLU A 226 24.33 39.56 -4.70
C GLU A 226 22.87 39.93 -5.03
N ASN A 227 22.44 39.72 -6.27
CA ASN A 227 21.09 39.99 -6.78
C ASN A 227 20.28 38.72 -7.11
N GLY A 228 20.78 37.52 -6.77
CA GLY A 228 20.11 36.24 -7.06
C GLY A 228 19.23 35.75 -5.91
N PRO A 229 18.37 34.77 -6.17
CA PRO A 229 17.59 34.11 -5.11
C PRO A 229 18.49 33.49 -4.05
N LEU A 230 18.21 33.81 -2.77
CA LEU A 230 19.00 33.34 -1.64
C LEU A 230 19.05 31.79 -1.59
N TYR A 231 20.22 31.23 -1.38
CA TYR A 231 20.51 29.78 -1.33
C TYR A 231 20.32 29.02 -2.65
N ALA A 232 20.07 29.67 -3.78
CA ALA A 232 19.78 29.01 -5.04
C ALA A 232 20.97 28.16 -5.54
N ASN A 233 22.17 28.71 -5.52
CA ASN A 233 23.40 28.02 -5.95
C ASN A 233 23.68 26.81 -5.05
N TYR A 234 23.58 26.97 -3.73
CA TYR A 234 23.79 25.89 -2.77
C TYR A 234 22.82 24.74 -3.01
N ARG A 235 21.52 25.03 -3.10
CA ARG A 235 20.48 24.00 -3.30
C ARG A 235 20.58 23.35 -4.68
N GLY A 236 20.92 24.11 -5.71
CA GLY A 236 21.14 23.61 -7.07
C GLY A 236 22.31 22.61 -7.17
N GLN A 237 23.37 22.81 -6.37
CA GLN A 237 24.53 21.94 -6.34
C GLN A 237 24.31 20.64 -5.54
N HIS A 238 23.45 20.67 -4.50
CA HIS A 238 23.31 19.58 -3.54
C HIS A 238 22.05 18.74 -3.71
N PHE A 239 21.06 19.21 -4.46
CA PHE A 239 19.90 18.40 -4.83
C PHE A 239 20.07 17.77 -6.21
N GLY A 240 19.72 16.49 -6.33
CA GLY A 240 19.65 15.82 -7.63
C GLY A 240 18.54 16.41 -8.52
N GLU A 241 18.66 16.19 -9.83
CA GLU A 241 17.77 16.80 -10.84
C GLU A 241 16.29 16.57 -10.61
N GLU A 242 15.89 15.34 -10.21
CA GLU A 242 14.49 15.02 -9.94
C GLU A 242 13.95 15.78 -8.71
N VAL A 243 14.77 15.93 -7.67
CA VAL A 243 14.40 16.70 -6.48
C VAL A 243 14.24 18.18 -6.84
N GLN A 244 15.16 18.74 -7.63
CA GLN A 244 15.07 20.13 -8.11
C GLN A 244 13.78 20.33 -8.94
N ARG A 245 13.48 19.41 -9.87
CA ARG A 245 12.27 19.44 -10.69
C ARG A 245 11.00 19.47 -9.83
N ARG A 246 10.93 18.63 -8.80
CA ARG A 246 9.78 18.58 -7.87
C ARG A 246 9.67 19.83 -7.02
N ILE A 247 10.78 20.40 -6.56
CA ILE A 247 10.78 21.67 -5.82
C ILE A 247 10.24 22.81 -6.70
N VAL A 248 10.73 22.93 -7.93
CA VAL A 248 10.27 23.97 -8.87
C VAL A 248 8.79 23.80 -9.20
N LEU A 249 8.35 22.58 -9.52
CA LEU A 249 6.96 22.26 -9.79
C LEU A 249 6.06 22.59 -8.59
N GLY A 250 6.48 22.19 -7.38
CA GLY A 250 5.73 22.45 -6.16
C GLY A 250 5.62 23.94 -5.84
N THR A 251 6.70 24.68 -6.01
CA THR A 251 6.70 26.15 -5.84
C THR A 251 5.76 26.82 -6.84
N PHE A 252 5.77 26.37 -8.11
CA PHE A 252 4.86 26.88 -9.13
C PHE A 252 3.40 26.63 -8.76
N THR A 253 3.03 25.39 -8.41
CA THR A 253 1.65 25.01 -8.09
C THR A 253 1.10 25.69 -6.84
N LEU A 254 1.97 26.21 -5.96
CA LEU A 254 1.60 26.99 -4.79
C LEU A 254 1.61 28.52 -5.03
N SER A 255 2.08 28.99 -6.19
CA SER A 255 2.10 30.41 -6.51
C SER A 255 0.68 31.00 -6.59
N ALA A 256 0.54 32.30 -6.37
CA ALA A 256 -0.75 33.00 -6.36
C ALA A 256 -1.54 32.78 -7.66
N ALA A 257 -0.85 32.72 -8.82
CA ALA A 257 -1.48 32.54 -10.12
C ALA A 257 -1.93 31.08 -10.39
N ALA A 258 -1.35 30.08 -9.72
CA ALA A 258 -1.54 28.67 -10.03
C ALA A 258 -2.31 27.90 -8.93
N LYS A 259 -2.25 28.33 -7.67
CA LYS A 259 -2.74 27.62 -6.48
C LYS A 259 -4.20 27.15 -6.63
N ASP A 260 -5.09 28.00 -7.06
CA ASP A 260 -6.52 27.66 -7.16
C ASP A 260 -6.80 26.66 -8.29
N ASN A 261 -6.03 26.74 -9.37
CA ASN A 261 -6.19 25.85 -10.53
C ASN A 261 -5.51 24.50 -10.38
N TYR A 262 -4.47 24.38 -9.56
CA TYR A 262 -3.70 23.13 -9.38
C TYR A 262 -3.85 22.57 -7.97
N PHE A 263 -3.33 23.24 -6.96
CA PHE A 263 -3.26 22.69 -5.60
C PHE A 263 -4.64 22.45 -5.00
N ILE A 264 -5.54 23.43 -5.08
CA ILE A 264 -6.89 23.31 -4.54
C ILE A 264 -7.69 22.24 -5.31
N GLN A 265 -7.54 22.17 -6.65
CA GLN A 265 -8.22 21.13 -7.44
C GLN A 265 -7.68 19.74 -7.11
N ALA A 266 -6.36 19.58 -6.93
CA ALA A 266 -5.76 18.32 -6.53
C ALA A 266 -6.25 17.85 -5.15
N GLN A 267 -6.46 18.76 -4.19
CA GLN A 267 -7.07 18.46 -2.88
C GLN A 267 -8.52 17.98 -3.04
N LYS A 268 -9.30 18.59 -3.92
CA LYS A 268 -10.67 18.14 -4.24
C LYS A 268 -10.66 16.74 -4.85
N VAL A 269 -9.78 16.48 -5.83
CA VAL A 269 -9.62 15.15 -6.43
C VAL A 269 -9.24 14.12 -5.37
N ARG A 270 -8.27 14.44 -4.49
CA ARG A 270 -7.92 13.57 -3.35
C ARG A 270 -9.13 13.18 -2.52
N ARG A 271 -10.01 14.14 -2.22
CA ARG A 271 -11.24 13.87 -1.47
C ARG A 271 -12.21 12.99 -2.23
N LEU A 272 -12.37 13.18 -3.55
CA LEU A 272 -13.20 12.34 -4.41
C LEU A 272 -12.66 10.90 -4.45
N VAL A 273 -11.35 10.71 -4.63
CA VAL A 273 -10.72 9.39 -4.57
C VAL A 273 -10.98 8.71 -3.23
N GLN A 274 -10.85 9.42 -2.11
CA GLN A 274 -11.17 8.89 -0.78
C GLN A 274 -12.65 8.50 -0.66
N GLN A 275 -13.56 9.28 -1.25
CA GLN A 275 -14.98 8.97 -1.26
C GLN A 275 -15.30 7.71 -2.08
N ASP A 276 -14.67 7.53 -3.25
CA ASP A 276 -14.83 6.31 -4.05
C ASP A 276 -14.53 5.07 -3.21
N PHE A 277 -13.40 5.03 -2.53
CA PHE A 277 -13.05 3.92 -1.65
C PHE A 277 -14.04 3.75 -0.47
N ASN A 278 -14.45 4.85 0.17
CA ASN A 278 -15.43 4.78 1.27
C ASN A 278 -16.79 4.25 0.82
N ASN A 279 -17.18 4.48 -0.42
CA ASN A 279 -18.47 4.02 -0.97
C ASN A 279 -18.48 2.52 -1.26
N VAL A 280 -17.34 1.95 -1.64
CA VAL A 280 -17.26 0.52 -2.02
C VAL A 280 -16.93 -0.40 -0.85
N PHE A 281 -16.28 0.08 0.21
CA PHE A 281 -15.98 -0.76 1.36
C PHE A 281 -17.19 -1.00 2.25
N ALA A 282 -17.45 -2.25 2.60
CA ALA A 282 -18.48 -2.63 3.57
C ALA A 282 -18.18 -2.11 4.97
N PHE A 283 -16.89 -2.04 5.33
CA PHE A 283 -16.44 -1.42 6.57
C PHE A 283 -16.34 0.10 6.38
N GLY A 284 -17.18 0.83 7.08
CA GLY A 284 -17.17 2.30 7.05
C GLY A 284 -15.87 2.86 7.63
N HIS A 285 -15.45 4.04 7.16
CA HIS A 285 -14.25 4.71 7.67
C HIS A 285 -14.39 5.03 9.17
N PRO A 286 -13.53 4.48 10.06
CA PRO A 286 -13.79 4.51 11.51
C PRO A 286 -13.64 5.89 12.16
N LEU A 287 -12.97 6.83 11.49
CA LEU A 287 -12.72 8.18 12.02
C LEU A 287 -13.56 9.27 11.35
N LEU A 288 -14.23 8.97 10.24
CA LEU A 288 -15.11 9.93 9.57
C LEU A 288 -16.57 9.68 9.99
N PRO A 289 -17.43 10.74 9.97
CA PRO A 289 -18.86 10.55 10.11
C PRO A 289 -19.36 9.58 9.03
N HIS A 290 -20.30 8.71 9.40
CA HIS A 290 -20.91 7.76 8.47
C HIS A 290 -21.66 8.51 7.37
N THR A 291 -21.01 8.78 6.27
CA THR A 291 -21.63 9.17 5.01
C THR A 291 -21.87 7.91 4.17
N ARG A 292 -22.66 6.96 4.70
CA ARG A 292 -23.24 5.95 3.82
C ARG A 292 -24.21 6.68 2.91
N HIS A 293 -23.92 6.71 1.62
CA HIS A 293 -24.97 6.94 0.66
C HIS A 293 -26.02 5.85 0.85
N GLN A 294 -27.25 6.25 1.21
CA GLN A 294 -28.39 5.36 1.50
C GLN A 294 -28.78 4.45 0.32
N ASN A 295 -28.07 4.51 -0.82
CA ASN A 295 -28.42 3.85 -2.07
C ASN A 295 -27.45 2.71 -2.49
N SER A 296 -26.39 2.38 -1.73
CA SER A 296 -25.63 1.16 -2.05
C SER A 296 -26.31 -0.05 -1.45
N SER A 297 -26.87 -0.90 -2.31
CA SER A 297 -27.35 -2.23 -1.90
C SER A 297 -26.19 -2.96 -1.20
N SER A 298 -26.49 -3.71 -0.14
CA SER A 298 -25.50 -4.51 0.60
C SER A 298 -24.69 -5.43 -0.31
N ASP A 299 -25.22 -5.72 -1.49
CA ASP A 299 -24.63 -6.64 -2.48
C ASP A 299 -23.49 -6.03 -3.32
N GLN A 300 -23.28 -4.72 -3.26
CA GLN A 300 -22.23 -4.04 -4.02
C GLN A 300 -21.01 -3.64 -3.17
N THR A 301 -21.04 -3.85 -1.85
CA THR A 301 -19.92 -3.50 -0.99
C THR A 301 -18.94 -4.67 -0.86
N VAL A 302 -17.65 -4.35 -0.62
CA VAL A 302 -16.55 -5.32 -0.58
C VAL A 302 -15.75 -5.21 0.72
N ASP A 303 -15.11 -6.30 1.11
CA ASP A 303 -14.25 -6.34 2.31
C ASP A 303 -12.85 -5.82 2.01
N LEU A 304 -12.31 -6.23 0.86
CA LEU A 304 -10.95 -5.93 0.39
C LEU A 304 -10.99 -5.69 -1.13
N ILE A 305 -9.97 -5.04 -1.64
CA ILE A 305 -9.78 -4.83 -3.08
C ILE A 305 -8.48 -5.48 -3.49
N ILE A 306 -8.45 -6.17 -4.64
CA ILE A 306 -7.26 -6.78 -5.21
C ILE A 306 -6.99 -6.25 -6.60
N VAL A 307 -5.80 -5.70 -6.79
CA VAL A 307 -5.33 -5.11 -8.05
C VAL A 307 -3.85 -5.45 -8.27
N PRO A 308 -3.32 -5.35 -9.47
CA PRO A 308 -1.87 -5.37 -9.68
C PRO A 308 -1.19 -4.23 -8.92
N THR A 309 0.07 -4.44 -8.50
CA THR A 309 0.86 -3.37 -7.86
C THR A 309 1.44 -2.42 -8.91
N ALA A 310 1.84 -2.94 -10.06
CA ALA A 310 2.39 -2.19 -11.18
C ALA A 310 1.79 -2.66 -12.51
N PRO A 311 1.72 -1.80 -13.53
CA PRO A 311 1.20 -2.18 -14.84
C PRO A 311 2.14 -3.09 -15.63
N THR A 312 3.43 -3.11 -15.28
CA THR A 312 4.47 -3.88 -15.97
C THR A 312 5.29 -4.73 -15.01
N PRO A 313 5.92 -5.81 -15.48
CA PRO A 313 7.05 -6.45 -14.79
C PRO A 313 8.21 -5.47 -14.57
N PRO A 314 9.22 -5.82 -13.75
CA PRO A 314 10.38 -4.95 -13.53
C PRO A 314 11.09 -4.65 -14.87
N PRO A 315 11.32 -3.36 -15.16
CA PRO A 315 12.03 -2.97 -16.38
C PRO A 315 13.51 -3.38 -16.32
N LYS A 316 14.12 -3.68 -17.45
CA LYS A 316 15.56 -3.87 -17.53
C LYS A 316 16.28 -2.54 -17.34
N ILE A 317 17.45 -2.56 -16.71
CA ILE A 317 18.26 -1.34 -16.49
C ILE A 317 18.55 -0.62 -17.82
N GLN A 318 18.78 -1.38 -18.90
CA GLN A 318 19.02 -0.83 -20.22
C GLN A 318 17.80 -0.06 -20.78
N ASP A 319 16.59 -0.51 -20.48
CA ASP A 319 15.35 0.09 -20.96
C ASP A 319 14.99 1.39 -20.18
N LEU A 320 15.64 1.61 -19.02
CA LEU A 320 15.49 2.83 -18.24
C LEU A 320 16.29 4.01 -18.80
N GLN A 321 17.34 3.72 -19.61
CA GLN A 321 18.14 4.74 -20.22
C GLN A 321 17.35 5.44 -21.33
N GLY A 322 17.09 6.73 -21.15
CA GLY A 322 16.32 7.54 -22.12
C GLY A 322 14.80 7.57 -21.90
N GLN A 323 14.27 6.90 -20.85
CA GLN A 323 12.86 7.05 -20.50
C GLN A 323 12.56 8.48 -20.05
N SER A 324 11.42 9.01 -20.50
CA SER A 324 10.94 10.28 -19.98
C SER A 324 10.46 10.13 -18.52
N PRO A 325 10.52 11.17 -17.69
CA PRO A 325 9.95 11.15 -16.33
C PRO A 325 8.48 10.72 -16.31
N ILE A 326 7.70 11.08 -17.31
CA ILE A 326 6.27 10.73 -17.43
C ILE A 326 6.09 9.21 -17.52
N GLN A 327 6.92 8.51 -18.30
CA GLN A 327 6.89 7.04 -18.41
C GLN A 327 7.18 6.36 -17.07
N SER A 328 8.13 6.89 -16.30
CA SER A 328 8.43 6.38 -14.96
C SER A 328 7.25 6.58 -13.99
N TYR A 329 6.48 7.66 -14.15
CA TYR A 329 5.34 7.97 -13.29
C TYR A 329 4.14 7.04 -13.50
N ILE A 330 3.97 6.47 -14.69
CA ILE A 330 2.88 5.52 -14.99
C ILE A 330 2.96 4.27 -14.10
N ASN A 331 4.14 3.89 -13.66
CA ASN A 331 4.31 2.73 -12.78
C ASN A 331 3.61 2.88 -11.42
N ASP A 332 3.33 4.10 -10.99
CA ASP A 332 2.65 4.40 -9.72
C ASP A 332 1.10 4.44 -9.84
N VAL A 333 0.55 4.23 -11.04
CA VAL A 333 -0.90 4.40 -11.31
C VAL A 333 -1.79 3.58 -10.39
N PHE A 334 -1.36 2.37 -9.99
CA PHE A 334 -2.13 1.47 -9.15
C PHE A 334 -1.86 1.65 -7.65
N THR A 335 -0.75 2.28 -7.26
CA THR A 335 -0.38 2.45 -5.86
C THR A 335 -0.80 3.81 -5.28
N VAL A 336 -0.79 4.85 -6.11
CA VAL A 336 -1.11 6.22 -5.74
C VAL A 336 -2.52 6.40 -5.15
N PRO A 337 -3.60 5.80 -5.70
CA PRO A 337 -4.94 6.02 -5.16
C PRO A 337 -5.06 5.62 -3.68
N ALA A 338 -4.50 4.47 -3.29
CA ALA A 338 -4.48 4.02 -1.89
C ALA A 338 -3.65 4.96 -0.98
N SER A 339 -2.59 5.59 -1.51
CA SER A 339 -1.80 6.60 -0.78
C SER A 339 -2.58 7.88 -0.58
N LEU A 340 -3.25 8.41 -1.61
CA LEU A 340 -4.09 9.60 -1.51
C LEU A 340 -5.23 9.45 -0.51
N ALA A 341 -5.82 8.25 -0.46
CA ALA A 341 -6.89 7.92 0.47
C ALA A 341 -6.38 7.54 1.89
N GLY A 342 -5.08 7.37 2.08
CA GLY A 342 -4.47 7.00 3.37
C GLY A 342 -4.71 5.55 3.79
N LEU A 343 -5.08 4.67 2.87
CA LEU A 343 -5.50 3.28 3.14
C LEU A 343 -4.33 2.34 3.38
N PRO A 344 -4.50 1.26 4.16
CA PRO A 344 -3.53 0.18 4.25
C PRO A 344 -3.50 -0.60 2.94
N ALA A 345 -2.31 -0.90 2.46
CA ALA A 345 -2.12 -1.70 1.25
C ALA A 345 -0.84 -2.53 1.34
N ILE A 346 -0.92 -3.78 0.88
CA ILE A 346 0.22 -4.71 0.84
C ILE A 346 0.43 -5.19 -0.59
N SER A 347 1.66 -5.18 -1.04
CA SER A 347 2.08 -5.82 -2.28
C SER A 347 2.73 -7.15 -1.97
N ILE A 348 2.30 -8.19 -2.66
CA ILE A 348 2.82 -9.54 -2.53
C ILE A 348 3.18 -10.10 -3.91
N PRO A 349 4.17 -10.98 -4.01
CA PRO A 349 4.43 -11.68 -5.26
C PRO A 349 3.19 -12.44 -5.74
N ALA A 350 2.91 -12.41 -7.04
CA ALA A 350 1.88 -13.22 -7.66
C ALA A 350 2.45 -14.54 -8.19
N ALA A 351 1.62 -15.57 -8.24
CA ALA A 351 1.94 -16.79 -8.97
C ALA A 351 1.89 -16.53 -10.47
N ILE A 352 2.95 -16.91 -11.18
CA ILE A 352 3.04 -16.86 -12.63
C ILE A 352 3.12 -18.31 -13.13
N ASP A 353 2.60 -18.61 -14.33
CA ASP A 353 2.63 -19.94 -14.89
C ASP A 353 4.07 -20.48 -15.05
N GLU A 354 4.22 -21.78 -14.77
CA GLU A 354 5.52 -22.48 -14.86
C GLU A 354 6.06 -22.50 -16.29
N ASP A 355 5.17 -22.43 -17.28
CA ASP A 355 5.50 -22.40 -18.71
C ASP A 355 6.23 -21.13 -19.17
N ILE A 356 6.14 -20.05 -18.39
CA ILE A 356 6.88 -18.84 -18.65
C ILE A 356 8.32 -19.03 -18.11
N PRO A 357 9.43 -18.96 -18.85
CA PRO A 357 10.79 -19.19 -18.38
C PRO A 357 11.13 -18.37 -17.12
N ALA A 358 11.84 -18.94 -16.14
CA ALA A 358 12.25 -18.24 -14.91
C ALA A 358 13.30 -17.15 -15.24
N THR A 359 12.83 -16.02 -15.77
CA THR A 359 13.64 -14.82 -16.03
C THR A 359 13.43 -13.78 -14.92
N PRO A 360 14.37 -12.86 -14.69
CA PRO A 360 14.18 -11.74 -13.76
C PRO A 360 12.91 -10.91 -14.06
N ASP A 361 12.42 -10.97 -15.29
CA ASP A 361 11.22 -10.26 -15.78
C ASP A 361 9.91 -10.84 -15.21
N ARG A 362 9.98 -11.83 -14.31
CA ARG A 362 8.82 -12.58 -13.78
C ARG A 362 8.26 -12.07 -12.48
N HIS A 363 8.85 -11.07 -11.85
CA HIS A 363 8.26 -10.57 -10.61
C HIS A 363 7.04 -9.69 -10.92
N VAL A 364 5.87 -10.21 -10.64
CA VAL A 364 4.62 -9.47 -10.66
C VAL A 364 4.09 -9.38 -9.24
N GLY A 365 3.71 -8.20 -8.82
CA GLY A 365 3.08 -7.99 -7.50
C GLY A 365 1.59 -7.81 -7.64
N MET A 366 0.83 -8.47 -6.73
CA MET A 366 -0.57 -8.16 -6.47
C MET A 366 -0.69 -7.30 -5.24
N GLN A 367 -1.56 -6.30 -5.29
CA GLN A 367 -1.82 -5.39 -4.19
C GLN A 367 -3.17 -5.69 -3.57
N VAL A 368 -3.19 -5.92 -2.26
CA VAL A 368 -4.42 -6.01 -1.45
C VAL A 368 -4.60 -4.69 -0.72
N ILE A 369 -5.77 -4.06 -0.86
CA ILE A 369 -6.11 -2.79 -0.26
C ILE A 369 -7.29 -3.01 0.69
N GLY A 370 -7.21 -2.49 1.92
CA GLY A 370 -8.29 -2.49 2.90
C GLY A 370 -8.78 -1.10 3.22
N GLN A 371 -9.91 -1.01 3.93
CA GLN A 371 -10.40 0.25 4.46
C GLN A 371 -9.44 0.82 5.52
N TYR A 372 -9.44 2.14 5.69
CA TYR A 372 -8.64 2.82 6.70
C TYR A 372 -8.83 2.19 8.10
N GLY A 373 -7.73 1.86 8.76
CA GLY A 373 -7.72 1.21 10.06
C GLY A 373 -7.92 -0.31 10.04
N ASP A 374 -8.14 -0.93 8.88
CA ASP A 374 -8.33 -2.38 8.76
C ASP A 374 -7.03 -3.13 8.38
N ASP A 375 -5.90 -2.62 8.86
CA ASP A 375 -4.53 -3.10 8.60
C ASP A 375 -4.37 -4.60 8.85
N LEU A 376 -4.90 -5.09 9.99
CA LEU A 376 -4.78 -6.51 10.36
C LEU A 376 -5.63 -7.43 9.46
N SER A 377 -6.77 -6.96 8.94
CA SER A 377 -7.54 -7.75 7.95
C SER A 377 -6.76 -7.92 6.65
N VAL A 378 -6.10 -6.86 6.18
CA VAL A 378 -5.21 -6.90 5.01
C VAL A 378 -4.08 -7.91 5.23
N LEU A 379 -3.39 -7.83 6.37
CA LEU A 379 -2.28 -8.73 6.70
C LEU A 379 -2.74 -10.18 6.85
N ASN A 380 -3.84 -10.44 7.57
CA ASN A 380 -4.34 -11.79 7.80
C ASN A 380 -4.85 -12.42 6.50
N PHE A 381 -5.62 -11.69 5.70
CA PHE A 381 -6.08 -12.18 4.40
C PHE A 381 -4.90 -12.54 3.49
N THR A 382 -3.92 -11.66 3.40
CA THR A 382 -2.72 -11.91 2.59
C THR A 382 -1.98 -13.16 3.05
N ARG A 383 -1.80 -13.32 4.37
CA ARG A 383 -1.09 -14.45 4.97
C ARG A 383 -1.77 -15.79 4.71
N TYR A 384 -3.09 -15.85 4.94
CA TYR A 384 -3.81 -17.14 4.95
C TYR A 384 -4.43 -17.49 3.60
N ASP A 385 -4.92 -16.49 2.88
CA ASP A 385 -5.69 -16.73 1.66
C ASP A 385 -4.84 -16.60 0.38
N ILE A 386 -3.74 -15.87 0.43
CA ILE A 386 -2.87 -15.73 -0.75
C ILE A 386 -1.54 -16.45 -0.53
N GLU A 387 -0.73 -16.03 0.44
CA GLU A 387 0.63 -16.54 0.64
C GLU A 387 0.65 -18.02 1.06
N GLY A 388 -0.30 -18.44 1.89
CA GLY A 388 -0.43 -19.85 2.36
C GLY A 388 -0.76 -20.87 1.28
N THR A 389 -1.10 -20.45 0.06
CA THR A 389 -1.37 -21.33 -1.09
C THR A 389 -0.28 -21.33 -2.13
N MET A 390 0.57 -20.31 -2.10
CA MET A 390 1.70 -20.21 -3.02
C MET A 390 2.93 -20.78 -2.31
N ASN A 391 3.51 -21.84 -2.85
CA ASN A 391 4.76 -22.38 -2.36
C ASN A 391 5.91 -21.45 -2.79
N PHE A 392 5.92 -20.24 -2.18
CA PHE A 392 6.87 -19.17 -2.53
C PHE A 392 8.34 -19.58 -2.32
N ASP A 393 8.62 -20.52 -1.43
CA ASP A 393 9.98 -20.98 -1.19
C ASP A 393 10.48 -21.85 -2.34
N GLU A 394 9.66 -22.73 -2.93
CA GLU A 394 10.04 -23.50 -4.12
C GLU A 394 10.23 -22.61 -5.35
N ALA A 395 9.33 -21.67 -5.61
CA ALA A 395 9.47 -20.73 -6.72
C ALA A 395 10.71 -19.83 -6.58
N ARG A 396 11.12 -19.53 -5.36
CA ARG A 396 12.32 -18.74 -5.04
C ARG A 396 13.61 -19.58 -5.10
N GLU A 397 13.58 -20.84 -4.66
CA GLU A 397 14.76 -21.73 -4.74
C GLU A 397 15.12 -22.09 -6.17
N LEU A 398 14.14 -22.29 -7.06
CA LEU A 398 14.36 -22.52 -8.47
C LEU A 398 15.07 -21.34 -9.19
N THR A 399 14.83 -20.11 -8.75
CA THR A 399 15.52 -18.93 -9.31
C THR A 399 16.96 -18.77 -8.80
N TRP A 400 17.30 -19.34 -7.62
CA TRP A 400 18.63 -19.20 -7.00
C TRP A 400 19.58 -20.37 -7.28
N SER A 401 19.08 -21.59 -7.40
CA SER A 401 19.92 -22.77 -7.68
C SER A 401 20.56 -22.71 -9.07
N ARG A 402 19.90 -22.06 -10.04
CA ARG A 402 20.44 -21.89 -11.42
C ARG A 402 21.49 -20.80 -11.58
N LYS A 403 21.75 -19.95 -10.58
CA LYS A 403 22.82 -18.93 -10.62
C LYS A 403 24.17 -19.42 -10.07
N ARG A 404 24.26 -20.68 -9.62
CA ARG A 404 25.51 -21.28 -9.12
C ARG A 404 26.12 -22.32 -10.08
N MET A 405 25.60 -22.43 -11.31
CA MET A 405 26.25 -23.20 -12.40
C MET A 405 26.74 -22.17 -13.45
#